data_d95b9ea2453ac6638f3b5306bbd6f208
#
_entry.id   d95b9ea2453ac6638f3b5306bbd6f208
#
_cell.length_a   1.000
_cell.length_b   1.000
_cell.length_c   1.000
_cell.angle_alpha   90.00
_cell.angle_beta   90.00
_cell.angle_gamma   90.00
#
_symmetry.space_group_name_H-M   'P 1'
#
loop_
_entity.id
_entity.type
_entity.pdbx_description
1 polymer ?
#
loop_
_entity_poly.entity_id
_entity_poly.type
_entity_poly.pdbx_seq_one_letter_code
_entity_poly.pdbx_strand_id
1 'polypeptide(L)'
;MEKQQSEVMVSICCITFNQKDYIRDALDGFLKQKTDFSYEILIHDDASSDGTGEIIREYALRFPDRIFPILQTENQYSRGLTNISGTFNFPRARGRYIAMCEGDDYWTDENKLQQQVDFMEAHPDCSICFHSAAVEVQGKAVTERMMRPYRGNRRVTPEEIIDKTSGYPTASLLFRREMVDCLPEFYVQAPIADIPLQLLASARGWGYYLDRPMCVYRLGGAASWTTL
;
A
#
# COMPACT_ATOMS: atom_id res chain seq x y z
N MET A 1 -3.71 23.24 27.15
CA MET A 1 -3.95 23.40 25.69
C MET A 1 -3.93 22.00 25.10
N GLU A 2 -5.08 21.40 24.91
CA GLU A 2 -5.19 20.14 24.16
C GLU A 2 -4.69 20.41 22.73
N LYS A 3 -3.65 19.70 22.30
CA LYS A 3 -3.26 19.67 20.90
C LYS A 3 -4.46 19.11 20.15
N GLN A 4 -5.15 19.95 19.39
CA GLN A 4 -6.11 19.50 18.41
C GLN A 4 -5.37 18.52 17.49
N GLN A 5 -5.63 17.23 17.67
CA GLN A 5 -5.03 16.19 16.86
C GLN A 5 -5.55 16.45 15.43
N SER A 6 -4.67 16.88 14.53
CA SER A 6 -5.06 17.11 13.15
C SER A 6 -5.65 15.81 12.59
N GLU A 7 -6.78 15.92 11.94
CA GLU A 7 -7.45 14.78 11.29
C GLU A 7 -6.47 14.10 10.34
N VAL A 8 -6.33 12.77 10.49
CA VAL A 8 -5.43 11.99 9.62
C VAL A 8 -6.05 11.88 8.23
N MET A 9 -5.35 12.34 7.21
CA MET A 9 -5.83 12.27 5.83
C MET A 9 -5.56 10.91 5.20
N VAL A 10 -4.37 10.34 5.42
CA VAL A 10 -3.96 9.07 4.80
C VAL A 10 -3.45 8.09 5.86
N SER A 11 -3.95 6.86 5.82
CA SER A 11 -3.35 5.71 6.50
C SER A 11 -2.55 4.89 5.49
N ILE A 12 -1.23 4.82 5.66
CA ILE A 12 -0.37 3.93 4.88
C ILE A 12 -0.47 2.55 5.53
N CYS A 13 -0.95 1.56 4.78
CA CYS A 13 -1.08 0.17 5.23
C CYS A 13 0.02 -0.68 4.61
N CYS A 14 0.92 -1.18 5.45
CA CYS A 14 2.04 -2.03 5.06
C CYS A 14 1.92 -3.40 5.74
N ILE A 15 2.13 -4.46 4.98
CA ILE A 15 2.30 -5.83 5.49
C ILE A 15 3.70 -6.31 5.16
N THR A 16 4.30 -7.12 6.04
CA THR A 16 5.66 -7.64 5.85
C THR A 16 5.82 -9.00 6.51
N PHE A 17 6.66 -9.83 5.95
CA PHE A 17 7.12 -11.10 6.52
C PHE A 17 8.50 -11.46 5.98
N ASN A 18 9.50 -11.57 6.86
CA ASN A 18 10.89 -11.90 6.51
C ASN A 18 11.48 -11.03 5.39
N GLN A 19 11.37 -9.70 5.56
CA GLN A 19 11.80 -8.69 4.58
C GLN A 19 12.86 -7.74 5.16
N LYS A 20 13.76 -8.26 5.99
CA LYS A 20 14.83 -7.50 6.67
C LYS A 20 15.65 -6.62 5.73
N ASP A 21 15.96 -7.14 4.55
CA ASP A 21 16.82 -6.43 3.58
C ASP A 21 16.07 -5.32 2.82
N TYR A 22 14.74 -5.26 2.93
CA TYR A 22 13.87 -4.39 2.14
C TYR A 22 13.10 -3.37 2.98
N ILE A 23 12.66 -3.76 4.17
CA ILE A 23 11.71 -2.98 4.98
C ILE A 23 12.20 -1.54 5.30
N ARG A 24 13.52 -1.31 5.37
CA ARG A 24 14.08 0.03 5.57
C ARG A 24 13.76 0.97 4.41
N ASP A 25 13.84 0.49 3.16
CA ASP A 25 13.52 1.28 1.98
C ASP A 25 12.04 1.68 1.95
N ALA A 26 11.14 0.75 2.34
CA ALA A 26 9.72 1.03 2.48
C ALA A 26 9.46 2.13 3.52
N LEU A 27 9.98 1.96 4.74
CA LEU A 27 9.83 2.90 5.86
C LEU A 27 10.40 4.29 5.51
N ASP A 28 11.58 4.35 4.91
CA ASP A 28 12.18 5.61 4.47
C ASP A 28 11.37 6.28 3.37
N GLY A 29 10.83 5.50 2.42
CA GLY A 29 9.94 5.99 1.38
C GLY A 29 8.65 6.61 1.93
N PHE A 30 8.08 6.01 2.99
CA PHE A 30 6.90 6.55 3.68
C PHE A 30 7.22 7.83 4.46
N LEU A 31 8.33 7.85 5.19
CA LEU A 31 8.75 8.99 6.01
C LEU A 31 9.21 10.20 5.20
N LYS A 32 9.67 9.99 3.95
CA LYS A 32 10.07 11.06 3.03
C LYS A 32 8.89 11.82 2.41
N GLN A 33 7.65 11.34 2.58
CA GLN A 33 6.49 11.97 1.96
C GLN A 33 6.31 13.42 2.44
N LYS A 34 6.19 14.34 1.50
CA LYS A 34 5.93 15.76 1.70
C LYS A 34 4.46 16.04 1.44
N THR A 35 3.73 16.38 2.49
CA THR A 35 2.27 16.62 2.44
C THR A 35 1.92 17.84 3.28
N ASP A 36 0.86 18.53 2.90
CA ASP A 36 0.24 19.61 3.68
C ASP A 36 -0.82 19.08 4.67
N PHE A 37 -1.00 17.77 4.71
CA PHE A 37 -1.88 17.04 5.61
C PHE A 37 -1.12 16.02 6.46
N SER A 38 -1.77 15.53 7.52
CA SER A 38 -1.21 14.48 8.37
C SER A 38 -1.49 13.10 7.80
N TYR A 39 -0.52 12.19 7.97
CA TYR A 39 -0.67 10.76 7.65
C TYR A 39 -0.08 9.88 8.76
N GLU A 40 -0.54 8.64 8.81
CA GLU A 40 -0.05 7.59 9.70
C GLU A 40 0.46 6.38 8.91
N ILE A 41 1.31 5.59 9.55
CA ILE A 41 1.92 4.38 8.98
C ILE A 41 1.52 3.19 9.87
N LEU A 42 0.69 2.33 9.32
CA LEU A 42 0.19 1.12 9.97
C LEU A 42 0.94 -0.07 9.40
N ILE A 43 1.81 -0.69 10.20
CA ILE A 43 2.61 -1.83 9.77
C ILE A 43 2.14 -3.08 10.49
N HIS A 44 1.98 -4.16 9.74
CA HIS A 44 1.76 -5.49 10.27
C HIS A 44 2.93 -6.39 9.86
N ASP A 45 3.69 -6.85 10.84
CA ASP A 45 4.72 -7.87 10.69
C ASP A 45 4.15 -9.22 11.10
N ASP A 46 4.12 -10.16 10.17
CA ASP A 46 3.47 -11.46 10.35
C ASP A 46 4.41 -12.51 10.97
N ALA A 47 4.99 -12.15 12.12
CA ALA A 47 5.93 -12.99 12.90
C ALA A 47 7.23 -13.28 12.13
N SER A 48 7.89 -12.25 11.62
CA SER A 48 9.21 -12.37 11.02
C SER A 48 10.26 -12.91 12.01
N SER A 49 11.14 -13.76 11.51
CA SER A 49 12.25 -14.36 12.27
C SER A 49 13.64 -13.90 11.84
N ASP A 50 13.72 -13.07 10.80
CA ASP A 50 14.98 -12.63 10.16
C ASP A 50 15.56 -11.32 10.71
N GLY A 51 14.85 -10.62 11.60
CA GLY A 51 15.21 -9.30 12.14
C GLY A 51 14.37 -8.15 11.57
N THR A 52 13.35 -8.42 10.73
CA THR A 52 12.41 -7.41 10.23
C THR A 52 11.71 -6.69 11.38
N GLY A 53 11.18 -7.44 12.36
CA GLY A 53 10.46 -6.89 13.51
C GLY A 53 11.30 -5.95 14.38
N GLU A 54 12.61 -6.22 14.52
CA GLU A 54 13.55 -5.35 15.25
C GLU A 54 13.72 -4.01 14.54
N ILE A 55 13.83 -4.02 13.21
CA ILE A 55 13.92 -2.79 12.40
C ILE A 55 12.65 -1.96 12.55
N ILE A 56 11.49 -2.59 12.49
CA ILE A 56 10.20 -1.89 12.66
C ILE A 56 10.12 -1.25 14.05
N ARG A 57 10.53 -1.96 15.12
CA ARG A 57 10.58 -1.38 16.49
C ARG A 57 11.50 -0.18 16.57
N GLU A 58 12.69 -0.24 15.96
CA GLU A 58 13.63 0.88 15.89
C GLU A 58 12.97 2.12 15.28
N TYR A 59 12.30 1.97 14.15
CA TYR A 59 11.61 3.07 13.47
C TYR A 59 10.42 3.59 14.28
N ALA A 60 9.62 2.72 14.88
CA ALA A 60 8.48 3.11 15.70
C ALA A 60 8.91 3.91 16.95
N LEU A 61 10.04 3.56 17.56
CA LEU A 61 10.62 4.33 18.68
C LEU A 61 11.12 5.71 18.24
N ARG A 62 11.64 5.84 17.02
CA ARG A 62 12.10 7.13 16.47
C ARG A 62 10.94 8.02 16.00
N PHE A 63 9.83 7.43 15.59
CA PHE A 63 8.67 8.13 15.04
C PHE A 63 7.35 7.66 15.68
N PRO A 64 7.21 7.78 17.04
CA PRO A 64 6.08 7.21 17.78
C PRO A 64 4.72 7.84 17.43
N ASP A 65 4.71 9.06 16.91
CA ASP A 65 3.49 9.77 16.48
C ASP A 65 3.06 9.43 15.06
N ARG A 66 3.85 8.63 14.32
CA ARG A 66 3.60 8.30 12.91
C ARG A 66 3.53 6.81 12.62
N ILE A 67 4.34 5.97 13.28
CA ILE A 67 4.46 4.54 12.99
C ILE A 67 3.80 3.73 14.10
N PHE A 68 2.80 2.96 13.71
CA PHE A 68 1.98 2.13 14.61
C PHE A 68 2.08 0.66 14.18
N PRO A 69 3.04 -0.10 14.72
CA PRO A 69 3.24 -1.49 14.32
C PRO A 69 2.29 -2.45 15.06
N ILE A 70 1.94 -3.55 14.38
CA ILE A 70 1.53 -4.82 14.98
C ILE A 70 2.65 -5.81 14.65
N LEU A 71 3.24 -6.42 15.67
CA LEU A 71 4.28 -7.42 15.53
C LEU A 71 3.71 -8.74 16.07
N GLN A 72 3.35 -9.63 15.16
CA GLN A 72 2.77 -10.93 15.53
C GLN A 72 3.83 -11.84 16.17
N THR A 73 3.37 -12.74 17.02
CA THR A 73 4.18 -13.83 17.59
C THR A 73 4.00 -15.15 16.85
N GLU A 74 2.95 -15.25 16.05
CA GLU A 74 2.61 -16.40 15.21
C GLU A 74 2.21 -15.91 13.82
N ASN A 75 2.69 -16.59 12.78
CA ASN A 75 2.41 -16.24 11.39
C ASN A 75 0.94 -16.53 11.08
N GLN A 76 0.16 -15.49 10.86
CA GLN A 76 -1.29 -15.56 10.64
C GLN A 76 -1.61 -16.11 9.25
N TYR A 77 -0.78 -15.78 8.25
CA TYR A 77 -0.95 -16.31 6.90
C TYR A 77 -0.81 -17.84 6.86
N SER A 78 0.19 -18.40 7.54
CA SER A 78 0.37 -19.86 7.63
C SER A 78 -0.76 -20.55 8.38
N ARG A 79 -1.55 -19.82 9.18
CA ARG A 79 -2.77 -20.28 9.86
C ARG A 79 -4.04 -20.18 9.00
N GLY A 80 -3.90 -19.78 7.74
CA GLY A 80 -4.99 -19.68 6.78
C GLY A 80 -5.64 -18.32 6.67
N LEU A 81 -5.10 -17.27 7.32
CA LEU A 81 -5.62 -15.92 7.20
C LEU A 81 -4.97 -15.22 5.99
N THR A 82 -5.65 -15.19 4.86
CA THR A 82 -5.14 -14.59 3.61
C THR A 82 -5.28 -13.08 3.55
N ASN A 83 -6.30 -12.52 4.21
CA ASN A 83 -6.58 -11.07 4.19
C ASN A 83 -5.97 -10.36 5.41
N ILE A 84 -4.65 -10.26 5.46
CA ILE A 84 -3.92 -9.65 6.59
C ILE A 84 -4.27 -8.16 6.75
N SER A 85 -4.24 -7.37 5.68
CA SER A 85 -4.56 -5.93 5.76
C SER A 85 -6.01 -5.67 6.17
N GLY A 86 -6.96 -6.45 5.64
CA GLY A 86 -8.38 -6.33 5.99
C GLY A 86 -8.66 -6.68 7.45
N THR A 87 -7.88 -7.59 8.03
CA THR A 87 -8.05 -8.02 9.42
C THR A 87 -7.35 -7.08 10.40
N PHE A 88 -6.15 -6.59 10.08
CA PHE A 88 -5.33 -5.90 11.07
C PHE A 88 -5.09 -4.41 10.77
N ASN A 89 -4.95 -4.00 9.50
CA ASN A 89 -4.63 -2.62 9.17
C ASN A 89 -5.88 -1.76 8.92
N PHE A 90 -6.81 -2.22 8.07
CA PHE A 90 -7.99 -1.42 7.71
C PHE A 90 -8.88 -1.05 8.90
N PRO A 91 -9.18 -1.97 9.87
CA PRO A 91 -10.03 -1.61 11.00
C PRO A 91 -9.47 -0.54 11.94
N ARG A 92 -8.16 -0.31 11.93
CA ARG A 92 -7.50 0.72 12.75
C ARG A 92 -7.09 1.96 11.96
N ALA A 93 -7.32 1.98 10.64
CA ALA A 93 -7.03 3.11 9.79
C ALA A 93 -7.93 4.31 10.14
N ARG A 94 -7.32 5.44 10.43
CA ARG A 94 -8.02 6.70 10.76
C ARG A 94 -8.10 7.65 9.58
N GLY A 95 -7.27 7.42 8.57
CA GLY A 95 -7.20 8.25 7.38
C GLY A 95 -8.49 8.20 6.55
N ARG A 96 -8.81 9.32 5.91
CA ARG A 96 -9.87 9.38 4.90
C ARG A 96 -9.54 8.51 3.68
N TYR A 97 -8.24 8.35 3.41
CA TYR A 97 -7.69 7.52 2.35
C TYR A 97 -6.80 6.43 2.94
N ILE A 98 -6.71 5.32 2.21
CA ILE A 98 -5.74 4.25 2.46
C ILE A 98 -4.77 4.22 1.29
N ALA A 99 -3.47 4.25 1.60
CA ALA A 99 -2.38 3.98 0.67
C ALA A 99 -1.77 2.63 0.99
N MET A 100 -1.52 1.80 -0.03
CA MET A 100 -0.94 0.47 0.14
C MET A 100 0.53 0.45 -0.25
N CYS A 101 1.32 -0.34 0.47
CA CYS A 101 2.66 -0.75 0.06
C CYS A 101 3.10 -1.96 0.88
N GLU A 102 3.61 -2.99 0.24
CA GLU A 102 4.21 -4.15 0.91
C GLU A 102 5.64 -3.83 1.33
N GLY A 103 6.15 -4.56 2.33
CA GLY A 103 7.46 -4.25 2.94
C GLY A 103 8.68 -4.56 2.06
N ASP A 104 8.49 -5.29 0.94
CA ASP A 104 9.52 -5.54 -0.07
C ASP A 104 9.52 -4.50 -1.20
N ASP A 105 8.48 -3.66 -1.30
CA ASP A 105 8.40 -2.54 -2.25
C ASP A 105 8.73 -1.21 -1.57
N TYR A 106 8.97 -0.15 -2.35
CA TYR A 106 9.24 1.18 -1.77
C TYR A 106 8.83 2.33 -2.68
N TRP A 107 8.53 3.48 -2.05
CA TRP A 107 8.18 4.71 -2.75
C TRP A 107 9.40 5.57 -3.06
N THR A 108 9.45 6.08 -4.28
CA THR A 108 10.57 6.89 -4.79
C THR A 108 10.24 8.37 -4.93
N ASP A 109 8.97 8.73 -5.12
CA ASP A 109 8.52 10.12 -5.25
C ASP A 109 8.04 10.65 -3.89
N GLU A 110 8.69 11.69 -3.38
CA GLU A 110 8.35 12.31 -2.10
C GLU A 110 7.00 13.05 -2.10
N ASN A 111 6.41 13.31 -3.27
CA ASN A 111 5.12 13.96 -3.44
C ASN A 111 4.01 13.01 -3.88
N LYS A 112 4.23 11.68 -3.80
CA LYS A 112 3.26 10.68 -4.23
C LYS A 112 1.91 10.87 -3.54
N LEU A 113 1.90 10.93 -2.21
CA LEU A 113 0.65 11.07 -1.45
C LEU A 113 -0.06 12.38 -1.76
N GLN A 114 0.69 13.49 -1.81
CA GLN A 114 0.11 14.81 -2.13
C GLN A 114 -0.59 14.79 -3.49
N GLN A 115 0.11 14.31 -4.53
CA GLN A 115 -0.44 14.27 -5.89
C GLN A 115 -1.71 13.41 -6.00
N GLN A 116 -1.73 12.25 -5.34
CA GLN A 116 -2.89 11.36 -5.37
C GLN A 116 -4.07 11.93 -4.57
N VAL A 117 -3.82 12.50 -3.40
CA VAL A 117 -4.86 13.11 -2.56
C VAL A 117 -5.45 14.34 -3.24
N ASP A 118 -4.63 15.25 -3.75
CA ASP A 118 -5.10 16.46 -4.47
C ASP A 118 -6.03 16.09 -5.62
N PHE A 119 -5.63 15.06 -6.37
CA PHE A 119 -6.48 14.60 -7.47
C PHE A 119 -7.82 14.06 -6.96
N MET A 120 -7.81 13.20 -5.94
CA MET A 120 -9.03 12.58 -5.43
C MET A 120 -9.93 13.56 -4.67
N GLU A 121 -9.38 14.60 -4.02
CA GLU A 121 -10.16 15.68 -3.40
C GLU A 121 -10.85 16.55 -4.47
N ALA A 122 -10.17 16.82 -5.60
CA ALA A 122 -10.75 17.54 -6.72
C ALA A 122 -11.81 16.72 -7.50
N HIS A 123 -11.84 15.38 -7.31
CA HIS A 123 -12.73 14.47 -8.03
C HIS A 123 -13.44 13.51 -7.04
N PRO A 124 -14.54 13.95 -6.39
CA PRO A 124 -15.25 13.13 -5.39
C PRO A 124 -15.73 11.77 -5.90
N ASP A 125 -16.01 11.65 -7.20
CA ASP A 125 -16.43 10.39 -7.86
C ASP A 125 -15.26 9.42 -8.13
N CYS A 126 -14.02 9.89 -7.99
CA CYS A 126 -12.85 9.01 -8.08
C CYS A 126 -12.71 8.20 -6.80
N SER A 127 -12.76 6.89 -6.89
CA SER A 127 -12.72 6.00 -5.73
C SER A 127 -11.36 5.38 -5.48
N ILE A 128 -10.52 5.25 -6.52
CA ILE A 128 -9.16 4.72 -6.47
C ILE A 128 -8.23 5.48 -7.40
N CYS A 129 -7.02 5.78 -6.93
CA CYS A 129 -5.94 6.36 -7.72
C CYS A 129 -4.71 5.44 -7.66
N PHE A 130 -4.06 5.23 -8.79
CA PHE A 130 -2.87 4.40 -8.91
C PHE A 130 -1.91 4.95 -9.97
N HIS A 131 -0.68 4.41 -10.01
CA HIS A 131 0.35 4.91 -10.91
C HIS A 131 1.25 3.80 -11.43
N SER A 132 2.15 4.11 -12.38
CA SER A 132 3.16 3.17 -12.84
C SER A 132 4.24 2.91 -11.79
N ALA A 133 4.92 1.76 -11.90
CA ALA A 133 6.05 1.40 -11.06
C ALA A 133 7.28 1.07 -11.92
N ALA A 134 8.46 1.46 -11.45
CA ALA A 134 9.70 0.85 -11.91
C ALA A 134 9.81 -0.57 -11.38
N VAL A 135 10.59 -1.42 -12.04
CA VAL A 135 10.78 -2.81 -11.63
C VAL A 135 12.24 -3.04 -11.24
N GLU A 136 12.44 -3.66 -10.11
CA GLU A 136 13.73 -4.15 -9.64
C GLU A 136 13.72 -5.68 -9.58
N VAL A 137 14.76 -6.33 -10.08
CA VAL A 137 14.90 -7.79 -10.04
C VAL A 137 16.20 -8.15 -9.31
N GLN A 138 16.09 -8.88 -8.20
CA GLN A 138 17.23 -9.31 -7.39
C GLN A 138 18.20 -8.16 -7.03
N GLY A 139 17.66 -7.02 -6.60
CA GLY A 139 18.43 -5.84 -6.20
C GLY A 139 19.04 -5.04 -7.37
N LYS A 140 18.66 -5.35 -8.61
CA LYS A 140 19.11 -4.60 -9.80
C LYS A 140 17.92 -3.92 -10.47
N ALA A 141 18.00 -2.61 -10.65
CA ALA A 141 17.01 -1.87 -11.43
C ALA A 141 16.95 -2.42 -12.86
N VAL A 142 15.76 -2.78 -13.30
CA VAL A 142 15.50 -3.20 -14.68
C VAL A 142 14.95 -1.99 -15.43
N THR A 143 15.84 -1.24 -16.07
CA THR A 143 15.51 0.02 -16.74
C THR A 143 14.52 -0.12 -17.90
N GLU A 144 14.45 -1.30 -18.50
CA GLU A 144 13.58 -1.58 -19.65
C GLU A 144 12.20 -2.15 -19.24
N ARG A 145 12.02 -2.50 -17.97
CA ARG A 145 10.77 -3.09 -17.47
C ARG A 145 10.09 -2.14 -16.51
N MET A 146 8.89 -1.73 -16.88
CA MET A 146 8.00 -0.93 -16.04
C MET A 146 6.63 -1.61 -15.96
N MET A 147 6.03 -1.57 -14.79
CA MET A 147 4.58 -1.81 -14.67
C MET A 147 3.87 -0.52 -15.07
N ARG A 148 3.55 -0.42 -16.35
CA ARG A 148 2.94 0.76 -16.98
C ARG A 148 1.73 0.32 -17.81
N PRO A 149 0.56 0.16 -17.18
CA PRO A 149 -0.63 -0.39 -17.83
C PRO A 149 -1.16 0.49 -18.96
N TYR A 150 -0.93 1.81 -18.90
CA TYR A 150 -1.39 2.77 -19.90
C TYR A 150 -0.30 3.78 -20.26
N ARG A 151 -0.50 4.51 -21.35
CA ARG A 151 0.29 5.68 -21.72
C ARG A 151 -0.52 6.95 -21.46
N GLY A 152 0.06 7.89 -20.73
CA GLY A 152 -0.59 9.14 -20.32
C GLY A 152 -1.56 8.94 -19.14
N ASN A 153 -1.78 10.02 -18.41
CA ASN A 153 -2.77 10.05 -17.33
C ASN A 153 -4.17 9.83 -17.88
N ARG A 154 -4.98 9.05 -17.19
CA ARG A 154 -6.34 8.77 -17.66
C ARG A 154 -7.29 8.29 -16.59
N ARG A 155 -8.58 8.50 -16.82
CA ARG A 155 -9.65 7.79 -16.13
C ARG A 155 -9.68 6.32 -16.56
N VAL A 156 -9.97 5.44 -15.61
CA VAL A 156 -10.09 3.99 -15.81
C VAL A 156 -11.42 3.54 -15.25
N THR A 157 -12.15 2.73 -16.03
CA THR A 157 -13.45 2.20 -15.61
C THR A 157 -13.27 0.92 -14.78
N PRO A 158 -14.29 0.51 -14.00
CA PRO A 158 -14.26 -0.79 -13.32
C PRO A 158 -14.05 -1.98 -14.28
N GLU A 159 -14.65 -1.92 -15.49
CA GLU A 159 -14.50 -2.96 -16.51
C GLU A 159 -13.04 -3.08 -17.00
N GLU A 160 -12.35 -1.94 -17.18
CA GLU A 160 -10.94 -1.93 -17.55
C GLU A 160 -10.04 -2.49 -16.43
N ILE A 161 -10.43 -2.32 -15.17
CA ILE A 161 -9.73 -2.92 -14.02
C ILE A 161 -9.92 -4.44 -14.02
N ILE A 162 -11.12 -4.93 -14.31
CA ILE A 162 -11.43 -6.36 -14.43
C ILE A 162 -10.62 -7.01 -15.56
N ASP A 163 -10.52 -6.34 -16.71
CA ASP A 163 -9.82 -6.87 -17.88
C ASP A 163 -8.29 -6.93 -17.69
N LYS A 164 -7.74 -6.23 -16.69
CA LYS A 164 -6.31 -6.22 -16.39
C LYS A 164 -5.92 -7.38 -15.48
N THR A 165 -5.69 -8.54 -16.06
CA THR A 165 -5.33 -9.79 -15.34
C THR A 165 -4.05 -9.69 -14.51
N SER A 166 -3.14 -8.76 -14.83
CA SER A 166 -1.92 -8.52 -14.06
C SER A 166 -2.12 -7.52 -12.91
N GLY A 167 -3.31 -6.90 -12.80
CA GLY A 167 -3.59 -5.87 -11.81
C GLY A 167 -2.70 -4.62 -11.94
N TYR A 168 -2.72 -3.80 -10.91
CA TYR A 168 -1.84 -2.64 -10.75
C TYR A 168 -0.90 -2.87 -9.57
N PRO A 169 0.30 -2.25 -9.53
CA PRO A 169 1.21 -2.42 -8.39
C PRO A 169 0.53 -2.05 -7.08
N THR A 170 0.52 -2.94 -6.10
CA THR A 170 -0.08 -2.69 -4.77
C THR A 170 0.50 -1.41 -4.16
N ALA A 171 1.81 -1.21 -4.27
CA ALA A 171 2.50 -0.01 -3.78
C ALA A 171 2.06 1.31 -4.46
N SER A 172 1.29 1.24 -5.56
CA SER A 172 0.76 2.43 -6.25
C SER A 172 -0.61 2.87 -5.76
N LEU A 173 -1.36 2.00 -5.08
CA LEU A 173 -2.77 2.19 -4.77
C LEU A 173 -2.98 3.25 -3.68
N LEU A 174 -3.94 4.14 -3.92
CA LEU A 174 -4.58 5.00 -2.92
C LEU A 174 -6.08 5.00 -3.19
N PHE A 175 -6.89 4.74 -2.17
CA PHE A 175 -8.35 4.65 -2.30
C PHE A 175 -9.07 5.20 -1.08
N ARG A 176 -10.37 5.49 -1.21
CA ARG A 176 -11.18 5.98 -0.11
C ARG A 176 -11.38 4.89 0.94
N ARG A 177 -11.13 5.19 2.23
CA ARG A 177 -11.24 4.23 3.33
C ARG A 177 -12.63 3.60 3.42
N GLU A 178 -13.68 4.36 3.12
CA GLU A 178 -15.07 3.86 3.12
C GLU A 178 -15.32 2.64 2.22
N MET A 179 -14.42 2.36 1.26
CA MET A 179 -14.51 1.17 0.41
C MET A 179 -14.25 -0.13 1.19
N VAL A 180 -13.57 -0.03 2.32
CA VAL A 180 -13.17 -1.17 3.16
C VAL A 180 -13.78 -1.15 4.57
N ASP A 181 -14.67 -0.22 4.87
CA ASP A 181 -15.39 -0.16 6.16
C ASP A 181 -16.31 -1.38 6.37
N CYS A 182 -16.79 -1.99 5.28
CA CYS A 182 -17.57 -3.21 5.31
C CYS A 182 -17.09 -4.15 4.19
N LEU A 183 -16.18 -5.04 4.54
CA LEU A 183 -15.59 -5.99 3.59
C LEU A 183 -16.58 -7.11 3.25
N PRO A 184 -16.90 -7.31 1.97
CA PRO A 184 -17.78 -8.40 1.55
C PRO A 184 -17.09 -9.76 1.70
N GLU A 185 -17.89 -10.81 1.85
CA GLU A 185 -17.41 -12.18 2.08
C GLU A 185 -16.43 -12.65 1.00
N PHE A 186 -16.68 -12.33 -0.27
CA PHE A 186 -15.78 -12.71 -1.37
C PHE A 186 -14.38 -12.13 -1.22
N TYR A 187 -14.26 -10.92 -0.63
CA TYR A 187 -12.97 -10.29 -0.38
C TYR A 187 -12.24 -10.95 0.80
N VAL A 188 -12.99 -11.23 1.88
CA VAL A 188 -12.44 -11.86 3.09
C VAL A 188 -11.90 -13.26 2.80
N GLN A 189 -12.56 -14.00 1.91
CA GLN A 189 -12.20 -15.38 1.52
C GLN A 189 -11.24 -15.44 0.32
N ALA A 190 -10.89 -14.32 -0.27
CA ALA A 190 -10.02 -14.31 -1.45
C ALA A 190 -8.62 -14.84 -1.10
N PRO A 191 -8.05 -15.77 -1.87
CA PRO A 191 -6.70 -16.29 -1.64
C PRO A 191 -5.61 -15.25 -1.89
N ILE A 192 -5.92 -14.24 -2.72
CA ILE A 192 -5.06 -13.10 -3.05
C ILE A 192 -5.93 -11.85 -2.90
N ALA A 193 -5.48 -10.86 -2.13
CA ALA A 193 -6.31 -9.72 -1.75
C ALA A 193 -6.20 -8.51 -2.69
N ASP A 194 -5.13 -8.38 -3.47
CA ASP A 194 -4.80 -7.18 -4.28
C ASP A 194 -5.80 -6.93 -5.42
N ILE A 195 -6.11 -7.92 -6.26
CA ILE A 195 -7.09 -7.79 -7.34
C ILE A 195 -8.52 -7.58 -6.79
N PRO A 196 -9.03 -8.39 -5.86
CA PRO A 196 -10.32 -8.13 -5.21
C PRO A 196 -10.42 -6.75 -4.56
N LEU A 197 -9.32 -6.23 -3.97
CA LEU A 197 -9.28 -4.88 -3.41
C LEU A 197 -9.47 -3.82 -4.48
N GLN A 198 -8.78 -3.95 -5.62
CA GLN A 198 -8.91 -3.02 -6.74
C GLN A 198 -10.34 -3.00 -7.30
N LEU A 199 -10.97 -4.18 -7.41
CA LEU A 199 -12.37 -4.29 -7.81
C LEU A 199 -13.32 -3.65 -6.79
N LEU A 200 -13.13 -3.93 -5.51
CA LEU A 200 -13.91 -3.36 -4.43
C LEU A 200 -13.79 -1.83 -4.40
N ALA A 201 -12.55 -1.32 -4.48
CA ALA A 201 -12.27 0.11 -4.48
C ALA A 201 -12.85 0.82 -5.71
N SER A 202 -12.98 0.15 -6.86
CA SER A 202 -13.56 0.72 -8.08
C SER A 202 -15.08 0.57 -8.17
N ALA A 203 -15.70 -0.26 -7.34
CA ALA A 203 -17.12 -0.60 -7.46
C ALA A 203 -18.08 0.58 -7.20
N ARG A 204 -17.62 1.64 -6.52
CA ARG A 204 -18.42 2.83 -6.17
C ARG A 204 -18.05 4.09 -6.93
N GLY A 205 -17.17 3.96 -7.92
CA GLY A 205 -16.68 5.10 -8.69
C GLY A 205 -15.82 4.65 -9.85
N TRP A 206 -14.89 5.50 -10.23
CA TRP A 206 -13.93 5.23 -11.28
C TRP A 206 -12.51 5.35 -10.74
N GLY A 207 -11.56 4.75 -11.44
CA GLY A 207 -10.16 4.83 -11.11
C GLY A 207 -9.44 5.92 -11.90
N TYR A 208 -8.35 6.46 -11.35
CA TYR A 208 -7.45 7.36 -12.06
C TYR A 208 -6.04 6.83 -12.08
N TYR A 209 -5.49 6.78 -13.28
CA TYR A 209 -4.11 6.39 -13.52
C TYR A 209 -3.21 7.61 -13.74
N LEU A 210 -2.14 7.72 -12.95
CA LEU A 210 -1.05 8.66 -13.12
C LEU A 210 0.10 7.96 -13.86
N ASP A 211 0.44 8.42 -15.05
CA ASP A 211 1.53 7.85 -15.84
C ASP A 211 2.89 8.36 -15.38
N ARG A 212 3.21 8.08 -14.13
CA ARG A 212 4.45 8.46 -13.47
C ARG A 212 4.93 7.34 -12.54
N PRO A 213 6.15 6.83 -12.66
CA PRO A 213 6.67 5.83 -11.74
C PRO A 213 7.02 6.51 -10.40
N MET A 214 6.20 6.23 -9.36
CA MET A 214 6.40 6.81 -8.03
C MET A 214 6.74 5.73 -6.98
N CYS A 215 6.87 4.48 -7.41
CA CYS A 215 7.35 3.38 -6.58
C CYS A 215 8.20 2.40 -7.40
N VAL A 216 8.90 1.53 -6.69
CA VAL A 216 9.58 0.36 -7.23
C VAL A 216 8.87 -0.89 -6.78
N TYR A 217 8.58 -1.77 -7.73
CA TYR A 217 8.08 -3.12 -7.51
C TYR A 217 9.23 -4.11 -7.60
N ARG A 218 9.50 -4.84 -6.52
CA ARG A 218 10.56 -5.82 -6.45
C ARG A 218 10.08 -7.21 -6.85
N LEU A 219 10.89 -7.88 -7.68
CA LEU A 219 10.65 -9.25 -8.13
C LEU A 219 11.78 -10.18 -7.67
N GLY A 220 11.42 -11.38 -7.23
CA GLY A 220 12.39 -12.43 -6.94
C GLY A 220 13.08 -12.30 -5.58
N GLY A 221 12.51 -11.57 -4.64
CA GLY A 221 12.91 -11.62 -3.23
C GLY A 221 12.58 -12.97 -2.60
N ALA A 222 13.40 -13.44 -1.64
CA ALA A 222 13.28 -14.76 -1.03
C ALA A 222 11.93 -15.02 -0.31
N ALA A 223 11.17 -13.97 0.02
CA ALA A 223 9.86 -14.04 0.65
C ALA A 223 8.77 -13.35 -0.21
N SER A 224 9.03 -13.11 -1.49
CA SER A 224 8.06 -12.49 -2.39
C SER A 224 7.05 -13.52 -2.89
N TRP A 225 5.78 -13.11 -2.96
CA TRP A 225 4.69 -13.90 -3.55
C TRP A 225 4.94 -14.37 -4.98
N THR A 226 5.85 -13.71 -5.71
CA THR A 226 6.23 -14.08 -7.07
C THR A 226 7.24 -15.23 -7.14
N THR A 227 7.73 -15.71 -5.99
CA THR A 227 8.71 -16.81 -5.88
C THR A 227 8.14 -18.05 -5.21
N LEU A 228 6.92 -17.98 -4.67
CA LEU A 228 6.15 -19.10 -4.13
C LEU A 228 5.25 -19.70 -5.21
#